data_d17deecb87af62f52e119ce4f0ad6406
#
_entry.id   d17deecb87af62f52e119ce4f0ad6406
#
_cell.length_a   1.000
_cell.length_b   1.000
_cell.length_c   1.000
_cell.angle_alpha   90.00
_cell.angle_beta   90.00
_cell.angle_gamma   90.00
#
_symmetry.space_group_name_H-M   'P 1'
#
loop_
_entity.id
_entity.type
_entity.pdbx_description
1 polymer ?
#
loop_
_entity_poly.entity_id
_entity_poly.type
_entity_poly.pdbx_seq_one_letter_code
_entity_poly.pdbx_strand_id
1 'polypeptide(L)'
;MYFDPKVWGPHYWFFLHTIAESYPQHPNDVIKKKYYDFIQNLPVFIPVSEMGNYFSELLDKHPVSPYLDNRDSFVKWMHFMHNKVNAHLGYKEISLPKALESYRDEYKSIVVSIAEDIAEGIAEKVSWRKHYLHIFCMLVLFILIFIWYE
;
A
#
# COMPACT_ATOMS: atom_id res chain seq x y z
N MET A 1 22.84 -14.65 7.46
CA MET A 1 22.08 -13.99 6.35
C MET A 1 22.36 -12.49 6.44
N TYR A 2 22.76 -11.85 5.35
CA TYR A 2 22.97 -10.41 5.32
C TYR A 2 21.67 -9.70 4.92
N PHE A 3 21.20 -8.77 5.75
CA PHE A 3 20.00 -8.00 5.50
C PHE A 3 20.39 -6.65 4.89
N ASP A 4 20.39 -6.54 3.55
CA ASP A 4 20.70 -5.29 2.85
C ASP A 4 19.60 -4.25 3.08
N PRO A 5 19.91 -3.08 3.68
CA PRO A 5 18.93 -2.01 3.88
C PRO A 5 18.29 -1.48 2.60
N LYS A 6 18.97 -1.61 1.45
CA LYS A 6 18.42 -1.24 0.14
C LYS A 6 17.24 -2.11 -0.28
N VAL A 7 17.18 -3.35 0.23
CA VAL A 7 16.11 -4.29 -0.09
C VAL A 7 14.93 -4.10 0.88
N TRP A 8 15.17 -4.22 2.19
CA TRP A 8 14.07 -4.17 3.16
C TRP A 8 13.59 -2.75 3.49
N GLY A 9 14.49 -1.75 3.41
CA GLY A 9 14.19 -0.38 3.81
C GLY A 9 12.98 0.25 3.11
N PRO A 10 12.87 0.20 1.78
CA PRO A 10 11.68 0.70 1.07
C PRO A 10 10.37 0.07 1.54
N HIS A 11 10.35 -1.25 1.83
CA HIS A 11 9.17 -1.95 2.33
C HIS A 11 8.79 -1.52 3.75
N TYR A 12 9.78 -1.30 4.63
CA TYR A 12 9.55 -0.77 5.97
C TYR A 12 8.95 0.65 5.90
N TRP A 13 9.52 1.52 5.06
CA TRP A 13 9.00 2.87 4.90
C TRP A 13 7.60 2.89 4.28
N PHE A 14 7.32 2.05 3.30
CA PHE A 14 5.97 1.91 2.76
C PHE A 14 4.97 1.50 3.85
N PHE A 15 5.31 0.51 4.66
CA PHE A 15 4.49 0.06 5.79
C PHE A 15 4.29 1.17 6.83
N LEU A 16 5.34 1.89 7.23
CA LEU A 16 5.27 2.97 8.21
C LEU A 16 4.44 4.16 7.71
N HIS A 17 4.56 4.53 6.44
CA HIS A 17 3.72 5.55 5.83
C HIS A 17 2.26 5.09 5.73
N THR A 18 1.99 3.82 5.43
CA THR A 18 0.64 3.25 5.49
C THR A 18 0.02 3.40 6.88
N ILE A 19 0.79 3.09 7.94
CA ILE A 19 0.36 3.27 9.33
C ILE A 19 0.07 4.74 9.64
N ALA A 20 0.91 5.66 9.17
CA ALA A 20 0.71 7.08 9.41
C ALA A 20 -0.52 7.63 8.67
N GLU A 21 -0.73 7.28 7.40
CA GLU A 21 -1.89 7.69 6.60
C GLU A 21 -3.21 7.07 7.10
N SER A 22 -3.16 5.89 7.71
CA SER A 22 -4.33 5.23 8.30
C SER A 22 -4.64 5.69 9.75
N TYR A 23 -3.78 6.54 10.34
CA TYR A 23 -4.01 7.05 11.69
C TYR A 23 -5.32 7.85 11.78
N PRO A 24 -6.12 7.73 12.86
CA PRO A 24 -7.34 8.49 13.01
C PRO A 24 -7.10 10.01 13.02
N GLN A 25 -8.01 10.80 12.44
CA GLN A 25 -7.93 12.26 12.50
C GLN A 25 -8.17 12.79 13.92
N HIS A 26 -9.00 12.09 14.70
CA HIS A 26 -9.30 12.41 16.09
C HIS A 26 -9.09 11.16 16.96
N PRO A 27 -7.83 10.80 17.29
CA PRO A 27 -7.53 9.62 18.09
C PRO A 27 -7.91 9.83 19.54
N ASN A 28 -8.40 8.79 20.18
CA ASN A 28 -8.54 8.76 21.65
C ASN A 28 -7.20 8.37 22.32
N ASP A 29 -7.13 8.50 23.64
CA ASP A 29 -5.88 8.23 24.40
C ASP A 29 -5.41 6.78 24.27
N VAL A 30 -6.33 5.82 24.13
CA VAL A 30 -5.98 4.40 23.95
C VAL A 30 -5.26 4.20 22.61
N ILE A 31 -5.75 4.83 21.55
CA ILE A 31 -5.12 4.77 20.22
C ILE A 31 -3.76 5.48 20.26
N LYS A 32 -3.69 6.70 20.84
CA LYS A 32 -2.42 7.43 21.00
C LYS A 32 -1.39 6.56 21.71
N LYS A 33 -1.76 5.92 22.81
CA LYS A 33 -0.86 5.05 23.56
C LYS A 33 -0.38 3.87 22.73
N LYS A 34 -1.24 3.18 21.98
CA LYS A 34 -0.86 2.04 21.14
C LYS A 34 0.13 2.43 20.04
N TYR A 35 -0.10 3.58 19.39
CA TYR A 35 0.82 4.08 18.37
C TYR A 35 2.14 4.55 18.97
N TYR A 36 2.09 5.19 20.13
CA TYR A 36 3.29 5.52 20.90
C TYR A 36 4.11 4.26 21.21
N ASP A 37 3.49 3.24 21.81
CA ASP A 37 4.14 1.98 22.17
C ASP A 37 4.73 1.28 20.92
N PHE A 38 4.00 1.28 19.79
CA PHE A 38 4.47 0.74 18.53
C PHE A 38 5.73 1.46 18.04
N ILE A 39 5.72 2.79 17.98
CA ILE A 39 6.86 3.58 17.52
C ILE A 39 8.07 3.42 18.45
N GLN A 40 7.87 3.41 19.76
CA GLN A 40 8.95 3.24 20.73
C GLN A 40 9.61 1.86 20.65
N ASN A 41 8.88 0.83 20.28
CA ASN A 41 9.41 -0.52 20.12
C ASN A 41 9.96 -0.80 18.71
N LEU A 42 9.71 0.06 17.73
CA LEU A 42 10.14 -0.14 16.34
C LEU A 42 11.64 -0.41 16.17
N PRO A 43 12.57 0.24 16.90
CA PRO A 43 14.00 0.00 16.79
C PRO A 43 14.41 -1.48 16.97
N VAL A 44 13.68 -2.22 17.83
CA VAL A 44 13.93 -3.63 18.13
C VAL A 44 13.65 -4.52 16.91
N PHE A 45 12.76 -4.09 16.03
CA PHE A 45 12.33 -4.84 14.84
C PHE A 45 13.09 -4.46 13.57
N ILE A 46 14.02 -3.51 13.65
CA ILE A 46 14.89 -3.15 12.52
C ILE A 46 15.97 -4.22 12.36
N PRO A 47 16.09 -4.87 11.17
CA PRO A 47 16.96 -6.06 11.00
C PRO A 47 18.44 -5.81 11.23
N VAL A 48 18.89 -4.56 11.14
CA VAL A 48 20.30 -4.15 11.33
C VAL A 48 20.40 -3.33 12.60
N SER A 49 21.11 -3.86 13.60
CA SER A 49 21.21 -3.25 14.94
C SER A 49 21.73 -1.81 14.94
N GLU A 50 22.68 -1.48 14.07
CA GLU A 50 23.20 -0.10 13.93
C GLU A 50 22.09 0.87 13.50
N MET A 51 21.23 0.45 12.57
CA MET A 51 20.09 1.25 12.14
C MET A 51 19.01 1.34 13.22
N GLY A 52 18.79 0.25 13.97
CA GLY A 52 17.88 0.24 15.13
C GLY A 52 18.36 1.22 16.21
N ASN A 53 19.63 1.20 16.56
CA ASN A 53 20.24 2.12 17.52
C ASN A 53 20.12 3.57 17.04
N TYR A 54 20.45 3.85 15.78
CA TYR A 54 20.29 5.19 15.21
C TYR A 54 18.83 5.66 15.25
N PHE A 55 17.88 4.79 14.93
CA PHE A 55 16.46 5.13 15.01
C PHE A 55 16.02 5.40 16.44
N SER A 56 16.54 4.66 17.43
CA SER A 56 16.31 4.92 18.86
C SER A 56 16.82 6.31 19.27
N GLU A 57 18.03 6.69 18.84
CA GLU A 57 18.57 8.03 19.10
C GLU A 57 17.73 9.15 18.45
N LEU A 58 17.14 8.87 17.27
CA LEU A 58 16.22 9.82 16.63
C LEU A 58 14.93 9.97 17.42
N LEU A 59 14.39 8.88 18.00
CA LEU A 59 13.21 8.93 18.87
C LEU A 59 13.45 9.76 20.14
N ASP A 60 14.63 9.64 20.74
CA ASP A 60 15.03 10.44 21.90
C ASP A 60 15.12 11.94 21.58
N LYS A 61 15.66 12.27 20.40
CA LYS A 61 15.80 13.66 19.93
C LYS A 61 14.48 14.24 19.41
N HIS A 62 13.62 13.42 18.87
CA HIS A 62 12.40 13.81 18.18
C HIS A 62 11.22 12.91 18.60
N PRO A 63 10.76 13.00 19.86
CA PRO A 63 9.70 12.14 20.39
C PRO A 63 8.41 12.27 19.58
N VAL A 64 7.72 11.14 19.39
CA VAL A 64 6.47 11.07 18.60
C VAL A 64 5.27 11.68 19.31
N SER A 65 5.29 11.71 20.66
CA SER A 65 4.12 12.08 21.49
C SER A 65 3.43 13.38 21.06
N PRO A 66 4.14 14.50 20.75
CA PRO A 66 3.49 15.75 20.35
C PRO A 66 2.77 15.68 19.01
N TYR A 67 3.03 14.65 18.22
CA TYR A 67 2.51 14.49 16.87
C TYR A 67 1.36 13.48 16.77
N LEU A 68 0.96 12.89 17.89
CA LEU A 68 -0.14 11.91 17.96
C LEU A 68 -1.52 12.56 18.16
N ASP A 69 -1.66 13.89 18.07
CA ASP A 69 -2.94 14.56 18.25
C ASP A 69 -3.87 14.42 17.03
N ASN A 70 -3.31 14.25 15.84
CA ASN A 70 -4.07 14.03 14.61
C ASN A 70 -3.18 13.38 13.54
N ARG A 71 -3.85 12.85 12.47
CA ARG A 71 -3.18 12.21 11.34
C ARG A 71 -2.15 13.10 10.66
N ASP A 72 -2.51 14.34 10.38
CA ASP A 72 -1.64 15.24 9.60
C ASP A 72 -0.32 15.53 10.32
N SER A 73 -0.37 15.67 11.63
CA SER A 73 0.83 15.84 12.47
C SER A 73 1.68 14.58 12.47
N PHE A 74 1.07 13.42 12.60
CA PHE A 74 1.78 12.14 12.63
C PHE A 74 2.41 11.80 11.26
N VAL A 75 1.72 12.06 10.15
CA VAL A 75 2.26 11.91 8.78
C VAL A 75 3.47 12.82 8.57
N LYS A 76 3.40 14.09 8.99
CA LYS A 76 4.54 15.02 8.90
C LYS A 76 5.73 14.55 9.72
N TRP A 77 5.49 14.06 10.94
CA TRP A 77 6.54 13.52 11.80
C TRP A 77 7.17 12.27 11.17
N MET A 78 6.38 11.33 10.65
CA MET A 78 6.88 10.11 10.00
C MET A 78 7.75 10.46 8.79
N HIS A 79 7.31 11.41 7.98
CA HIS A 79 8.08 11.90 6.84
C HIS A 79 9.40 12.57 7.28
N PHE A 80 9.37 13.39 8.34
CA PHE A 80 10.56 13.97 8.91
C PHE A 80 11.57 12.92 9.36
N MET A 81 11.12 11.89 10.08
CA MET A 81 11.96 10.77 10.52
C MET A 81 12.56 10.00 9.34
N HIS A 82 11.78 9.77 8.27
CA HIS A 82 12.27 9.17 7.03
C HIS A 82 13.42 9.99 6.41
N ASN A 83 13.25 11.29 6.30
CA ASN A 83 14.30 12.16 5.78
C ASN A 83 15.55 12.19 6.67
N LYS A 84 15.43 12.09 8.00
CA LYS A 84 16.60 11.95 8.90
C LYS A 84 17.39 10.68 8.62
N VAL A 85 16.69 9.57 8.41
CA VAL A 85 17.32 8.29 8.02
C VAL A 85 17.93 8.40 6.61
N ASN A 86 17.25 9.02 5.65
CA ASN A 86 17.80 9.26 4.31
C ASN A 86 19.12 10.05 4.38
N ALA A 87 19.14 11.15 5.13
CA ALA A 87 20.33 11.98 5.30
C ALA A 87 21.49 11.16 5.94
N HIS A 88 21.20 10.35 6.94
CA HIS A 88 22.19 9.46 7.58
C HIS A 88 22.79 8.46 6.59
N LEU A 89 21.98 7.93 5.67
CA LEU A 89 22.39 7.00 4.63
C LEU A 89 23.02 7.68 3.40
N GLY A 90 23.15 9.01 3.40
CA GLY A 90 23.67 9.79 2.27
C GLY A 90 22.69 9.98 1.12
N TYR A 91 21.39 9.70 1.33
CA TYR A 91 20.34 9.94 0.35
C TYR A 91 19.82 11.38 0.44
N LYS A 92 19.26 11.88 -0.67
CA LYS A 92 18.62 13.20 -0.71
C LYS A 92 17.30 13.17 0.07
N GLU A 93 17.07 14.25 0.82
CA GLU A 93 15.76 14.50 1.41
C GLU A 93 14.71 14.76 0.32
N ILE A 94 13.50 14.27 0.54
CA ILE A 94 12.35 14.40 -0.37
C ILE A 94 11.34 15.34 0.29
N SER A 95 10.72 16.24 -0.48
CA SER A 95 9.66 17.10 0.05
C SER A 95 8.40 16.28 0.40
N LEU A 96 7.67 16.69 1.42
CA LEU A 96 6.44 15.99 1.84
C LEU A 96 5.42 15.82 0.70
N PRO A 97 5.11 16.83 -0.13
CA PRO A 97 4.18 16.64 -1.25
C PRO A 97 4.63 15.54 -2.22
N LYS A 98 5.93 15.52 -2.56
CA LYS A 98 6.48 14.51 -3.46
C LYS A 98 6.48 13.10 -2.85
N ALA A 99 6.76 12.99 -1.55
CA ALA A 99 6.71 11.71 -0.85
C ALA A 99 5.27 11.15 -0.81
N LEU A 100 4.27 11.99 -0.52
CA LEU A 100 2.87 11.61 -0.53
C LEU A 100 2.36 11.26 -1.92
N GLU A 101 2.81 11.96 -2.96
CA GLU A 101 2.49 11.63 -4.36
C GLU A 101 3.02 10.26 -4.72
N SER A 102 4.32 9.99 -4.50
CA SER A 102 4.95 8.69 -4.76
C SER A 102 4.24 7.55 -4.01
N TYR A 103 3.90 7.76 -2.74
CA TYR A 103 3.16 6.78 -1.95
C TYR A 103 1.77 6.48 -2.53
N ARG A 104 1.03 7.49 -2.98
CA ARG A 104 -0.29 7.32 -3.59
C ARG A 104 -0.24 6.65 -4.96
N ASP A 105 0.84 6.87 -5.72
CA ASP A 105 1.03 6.27 -7.03
C ASP A 105 1.21 4.75 -6.95
N GLU A 106 1.81 4.23 -5.87
CA GLU A 106 1.84 2.79 -5.58
C GLU A 106 0.42 2.20 -5.49
N TYR A 107 -0.50 2.89 -4.81
CA TYR A 107 -1.90 2.44 -4.72
C TYR A 107 -2.67 2.59 -6.04
N LYS A 108 -2.38 3.61 -6.85
CA LYS A 108 -3.00 3.78 -8.15
C LYS A 108 -2.64 2.64 -9.11
N SER A 109 -1.39 2.19 -9.12
CA SER A 109 -0.94 1.07 -9.94
C SER A 109 -1.69 -0.21 -9.60
N ILE A 110 -1.91 -0.49 -8.32
CA ILE A 110 -2.69 -1.63 -7.84
C ILE A 110 -4.16 -1.52 -8.28
N VAL A 111 -4.78 -0.36 -8.16
CA VAL A 111 -6.18 -0.14 -8.57
C VAL A 111 -6.34 -0.33 -10.07
N VAL A 112 -5.37 0.15 -10.87
CA VAL A 112 -5.39 -0.04 -12.33
C VAL A 112 -5.29 -1.52 -12.68
N SER A 113 -4.36 -2.27 -12.10
CA SER A 113 -4.22 -3.71 -12.36
C SER A 113 -5.48 -4.50 -11.99
N ILE A 114 -6.10 -4.20 -10.85
CA ILE A 114 -7.37 -4.83 -10.45
C ILE A 114 -8.50 -4.49 -11.43
N ALA A 115 -8.55 -3.25 -11.91
CA ALA A 115 -9.56 -2.83 -12.89
C ALA A 115 -9.38 -3.53 -14.24
N GLU A 116 -8.13 -3.75 -14.68
CA GLU A 116 -7.78 -4.51 -15.88
C GLU A 116 -8.19 -6.00 -15.72
N ASP A 117 -7.87 -6.64 -14.61
CA ASP A 117 -8.25 -8.03 -14.31
C ASP A 117 -9.79 -8.22 -14.30
N ILE A 118 -10.52 -7.26 -13.71
CA ILE A 118 -11.98 -7.27 -13.72
C ILE A 118 -12.53 -7.09 -15.15
N ALA A 119 -11.95 -6.17 -15.93
CA ALA A 119 -12.36 -5.92 -17.30
C ALA A 119 -12.14 -7.14 -18.19
N GLU A 120 -11.00 -7.83 -18.07
CA GLU A 120 -10.72 -9.08 -18.76
C GLU A 120 -11.72 -10.19 -18.39
N GLY A 121 -11.99 -10.36 -17.08
CA GLY A 121 -12.96 -11.36 -16.62
C GLY A 121 -14.39 -11.08 -17.11
N ILE A 122 -14.79 -9.81 -17.24
CA ILE A 122 -16.07 -9.43 -17.83
C ILE A 122 -16.08 -9.72 -19.33
N ALA A 123 -15.01 -9.35 -20.05
CA ALA A 123 -14.88 -9.59 -21.49
C ALA A 123 -14.95 -11.08 -21.82
N GLU A 124 -14.30 -11.93 -21.03
CA GLU A 124 -14.35 -13.38 -21.18
C GLU A 124 -15.78 -13.91 -21.00
N LYS A 125 -16.48 -13.51 -19.94
CA LYS A 125 -17.89 -13.92 -19.72
C LYS A 125 -18.82 -13.48 -20.85
N VAL A 126 -18.63 -12.28 -21.39
CA VAL A 126 -19.41 -11.78 -22.53
C VAL A 126 -19.11 -12.58 -23.80
N SER A 127 -17.86 -12.94 -24.03
CA SER A 127 -17.44 -13.79 -25.17
C SER A 127 -18.10 -15.18 -25.09
N TRP A 128 -18.06 -15.82 -23.91
CA TRP A 128 -18.73 -17.11 -23.70
C TRP A 128 -20.24 -17.04 -23.94
N ARG A 129 -20.92 -15.99 -23.48
CA ARG A 129 -22.37 -15.79 -23.74
C ARG A 129 -22.66 -15.67 -25.23
N LYS A 130 -21.84 -14.97 -26.01
CA LYS A 130 -22.00 -14.89 -27.47
C LYS A 130 -21.83 -16.27 -28.12
N HIS A 131 -20.85 -17.05 -27.71
CA HIS A 131 -20.63 -18.41 -28.19
C HIS A 131 -21.83 -19.32 -27.92
N TYR A 132 -22.35 -19.30 -26.70
CA TYR A 132 -23.56 -20.07 -26.35
C TYR A 132 -24.78 -19.62 -27.17
N LEU A 133 -24.95 -18.33 -27.39
CA LEU A 133 -26.02 -17.81 -28.22
C LEU A 133 -25.92 -18.30 -29.68
N HIS A 134 -24.71 -18.28 -30.26
CA HIS A 134 -24.49 -18.84 -31.59
C HIS A 134 -24.78 -20.33 -31.69
N ILE A 135 -24.31 -21.12 -30.73
CA ILE A 135 -24.59 -22.58 -30.67
C ILE A 135 -26.09 -22.82 -30.57
N PHE A 136 -26.78 -22.08 -29.72
CA PHE A 136 -28.25 -22.18 -29.54
C PHE A 136 -28.98 -21.84 -30.83
N CYS A 137 -28.64 -20.73 -31.52
CA CYS A 137 -29.24 -20.37 -32.81
C CYS A 137 -28.99 -21.44 -33.88
N MET A 138 -27.78 -21.99 -33.94
CA MET A 138 -27.49 -23.11 -34.88
C MET A 138 -28.31 -24.35 -34.59
N LEU A 139 -28.49 -24.73 -33.34
CA LEU A 139 -29.34 -25.87 -32.94
C LEU A 139 -30.81 -25.64 -33.32
N VAL A 140 -31.34 -24.43 -33.08
CA VAL A 140 -32.71 -24.07 -33.50
C VAL A 140 -32.88 -24.18 -35.02
N LEU A 141 -31.93 -23.66 -35.80
CA LEU A 141 -31.94 -23.77 -37.24
C LEU A 141 -31.91 -25.22 -37.71
N PHE A 142 -31.08 -26.07 -37.12
CA PHE A 142 -31.02 -27.48 -37.43
C PHE A 142 -32.37 -28.18 -37.18
N ILE A 143 -33.01 -27.88 -36.05
CA ILE A 143 -34.35 -28.46 -35.72
C ILE A 143 -35.38 -27.98 -36.73
N LEU A 144 -35.42 -26.73 -37.12
CA LEU A 144 -36.36 -26.17 -38.11
C LEU A 144 -36.17 -26.81 -39.50
N ILE A 145 -34.92 -27.05 -39.94
CA ILE A 145 -34.59 -27.72 -41.20
C ILE A 145 -35.08 -29.20 -41.12
N PHE A 146 -34.86 -29.88 -40.00
CA PHE A 146 -35.28 -31.25 -39.82
C PHE A 146 -36.82 -31.39 -39.92
N ILE A 147 -37.58 -30.50 -39.23
CA ILE A 147 -39.04 -30.47 -39.28
C ILE A 147 -39.57 -30.15 -40.69
N TRP A 148 -38.83 -29.37 -41.49
CA TRP A 148 -39.25 -29.04 -42.86
C TRP A 148 -38.96 -30.15 -43.88
N TYR A 149 -38.09 -31.11 -43.52
CA TYR A 149 -37.68 -32.23 -44.41
C TYR A 149 -38.52 -33.51 -44.19
N GLU A 150 -39.28 -33.62 -43.06
CA GLU A 150 -40.31 -34.63 -42.79
C GLU A 150 -41.69 -34.21 -43.40
#